data_0b26e969a32eddc244e822d445b011f2
#
_entry.id   0b26e969a32eddc244e822d445b011f2
#
_cell.length_a   1.000
_cell.length_b   1.000
_cell.length_c   1.000
_cell.angle_alpha   90.00
_cell.angle_beta   90.00
_cell.angle_gamma   90.00
#
_symmetry.space_group_name_H-M   'P 1'
#
loop_
_entity.id
_entity.type
_entity.pdbx_description
1 polymer ?
#
loop_
_entity_poly.entity_id
_entity_poly.type
_entity_poly.pdbx_seq_one_letter_code
_entity_poly.pdbx_strand_id
1 'polypeptide(L)'
;PDHPFKVRDDEDMMQLVESVKERGVITPATVRQKEDGRYELVSGHRRKRACELAGFETLRSEIVDLNRDEATILMVESNFQRSEILPSEKAFAYKMRLEAMKRQAGRPRKENVSPVGTNLRTDEQIAQETGDSRNQIHRYVRLTNLVPELLEFVDEGRIKMRPAVELSYLDEDCQRDVVDEIDLNDATPSHDQTIRMRKLFNEGNLTTEAIHAVMSEEKPNQKEKIVLRGDRVRQLIPKNIPVSQTEDFVCKALEHYNKFLRNRAERDSR
;
A
#
# COMPACT_ATOMS: atom_id res chain seq x y z
N PRO A 1 2.18 -21.91 8.53
CA PRO A 1 2.07 -21.84 7.07
C PRO A 1 1.63 -20.46 6.58
N ASP A 2 0.76 -19.75 7.30
CA ASP A 2 0.11 -18.52 6.83
C ASP A 2 0.69 -17.24 7.47
N HIS A 3 2.00 -17.18 7.68
CA HIS A 3 2.65 -16.03 8.33
C HIS A 3 2.82 -14.90 7.31
N PRO A 4 2.15 -13.72 7.50
CA PRO A 4 2.15 -12.66 6.50
C PRO A 4 3.47 -11.87 6.41
N PHE A 5 4.27 -11.89 7.48
CA PHE A 5 5.51 -11.12 7.56
C PHE A 5 6.70 -11.94 7.06
N LYS A 6 7.39 -11.42 6.07
CA LYS A 6 8.58 -12.06 5.49
C LYS A 6 9.76 -12.02 6.48
N VAL A 7 10.48 -13.13 6.59
CA VAL A 7 11.77 -13.17 7.29
C VAL A 7 12.85 -13.00 6.23
N ARG A 8 13.60 -11.89 6.31
CA ARG A 8 14.67 -11.57 5.36
C ARG A 8 16.01 -11.88 5.99
N ASP A 9 16.94 -12.39 5.15
CA ASP A 9 18.33 -12.60 5.54
C ASP A 9 19.13 -11.32 5.17
N ASP A 10 18.83 -10.22 5.88
CA ASP A 10 19.43 -8.90 5.74
C ASP A 10 20.60 -8.69 6.74
N GLU A 11 21.23 -7.51 6.74
CA GLU A 11 22.31 -7.17 7.67
C GLU A 11 21.86 -7.26 9.13
N ASP A 12 20.63 -6.84 9.46
CA ASP A 12 20.06 -6.97 10.80
C ASP A 12 19.89 -8.44 11.22
N MET A 13 19.62 -9.32 10.25
CA MET A 13 19.58 -10.77 10.51
C MET A 13 20.97 -11.30 10.82
N MET A 14 22.00 -10.87 10.09
CA MET A 14 23.38 -11.29 10.36
C MET A 14 23.87 -10.82 11.72
N GLN A 15 23.53 -9.60 12.15
CA GLN A 15 23.80 -9.13 13.51
C GLN A 15 23.08 -9.97 14.57
N LEU A 16 21.83 -10.35 14.30
CA LEU A 16 21.07 -11.24 15.18
C LEU A 16 21.72 -12.64 15.26
N VAL A 17 22.22 -13.16 14.14
CA VAL A 17 22.94 -14.45 14.10
C VAL A 17 24.20 -14.40 14.96
N GLU A 18 25.02 -13.36 14.87
CA GLU A 18 26.21 -13.18 15.71
C GLU A 18 25.83 -13.09 17.19
N SER A 19 24.81 -12.29 17.52
CA SER A 19 24.31 -12.21 18.89
C SER A 19 23.84 -13.56 19.44
N VAL A 20 23.15 -14.35 18.60
CA VAL A 20 22.68 -15.70 18.98
C VAL A 20 23.84 -16.66 19.18
N LYS A 21 24.91 -16.57 18.35
CA LYS A 21 26.12 -17.39 18.53
C LYS A 21 26.84 -17.08 19.84
N GLU A 22 26.94 -15.79 20.21
CA GLU A 22 27.65 -15.36 21.42
C GLU A 22 26.89 -15.63 22.73
N ARG A 23 25.58 -15.36 22.73
CA ARG A 23 24.76 -15.29 23.98
C ARG A 23 23.57 -16.23 23.97
N GLY A 24 23.35 -16.96 22.87
CA GLY A 24 22.13 -17.73 22.67
C GLY A 24 20.89 -16.86 22.49
N VAL A 25 19.73 -17.47 22.56
CA VAL A 25 18.43 -16.78 22.48
C VAL A 25 18.07 -16.25 23.87
N ILE A 26 18.23 -14.93 24.06
CA ILE A 26 17.95 -14.25 25.33
C ILE A 26 16.43 -14.24 25.62
N THR A 27 15.64 -13.72 24.68
CA THR A 27 14.18 -13.69 24.78
C THR A 27 13.60 -14.92 24.11
N PRO A 28 12.86 -15.79 24.81
CA PRO A 28 12.29 -17.00 24.22
C PRO A 28 11.36 -16.69 23.07
N ALA A 29 11.26 -17.59 22.09
CA ALA A 29 10.18 -17.57 21.13
C ALA A 29 8.86 -17.99 21.78
N THR A 30 7.74 -17.56 21.26
CA THR A 30 6.42 -17.94 21.75
C THR A 30 5.84 -19.02 20.85
N VAL A 31 5.46 -20.16 21.44
CA VAL A 31 4.84 -21.28 20.72
C VAL A 31 3.54 -21.69 21.42
N ARG A 32 2.59 -22.19 20.63
CA ARG A 32 1.40 -22.86 21.15
C ARG A 32 1.40 -24.34 20.79
N GLN A 33 0.80 -25.17 21.62
CA GLN A 33 0.56 -26.57 21.30
C GLN A 33 -0.68 -26.68 20.40
N LYS A 34 -0.57 -27.43 19.32
CA LYS A 34 -1.69 -27.79 18.44
C LYS A 34 -2.38 -29.05 18.95
N GLU A 35 -3.61 -29.28 18.47
CA GLU A 35 -4.38 -30.48 18.81
C GLU A 35 -3.67 -31.79 18.44
N ASP A 36 -2.79 -31.77 17.44
CA ASP A 36 -1.97 -32.90 17.01
C ASP A 36 -0.71 -33.11 17.84
N GLY A 37 -0.53 -32.38 18.92
CA GLY A 37 0.62 -32.44 19.84
C GLY A 37 1.86 -31.70 19.36
N ARG A 38 1.90 -31.21 18.11
CA ARG A 38 3.00 -30.40 17.58
C ARG A 38 2.93 -28.97 18.09
N TYR A 39 4.06 -28.27 18.02
CA TYR A 39 4.13 -26.86 18.37
C TYR A 39 4.05 -25.98 17.13
N GLU A 40 3.32 -24.87 17.25
CA GLU A 40 3.22 -23.82 16.23
C GLU A 40 3.86 -22.55 16.78
N LEU A 41 4.77 -21.97 15.99
CA LEU A 41 5.45 -20.73 16.36
C LEU A 41 4.50 -19.55 16.16
N VAL A 42 4.25 -18.81 17.24
CA VAL A 42 3.38 -17.62 17.27
C VAL A 42 4.22 -16.35 17.10
N SER A 43 5.33 -16.25 17.82
CA SER A 43 6.27 -15.12 17.73
C SER A 43 7.71 -15.59 17.83
N GLY A 44 8.61 -14.87 17.12
CA GLY A 44 10.05 -15.19 17.14
C GLY A 44 10.56 -15.84 15.86
N HIS A 45 9.91 -15.66 14.72
CA HIS A 45 10.33 -16.23 13.43
C HIS A 45 11.76 -15.79 13.02
N ARG A 46 12.15 -14.53 13.27
CA ARG A 46 13.54 -14.07 13.04
C ARG A 46 14.52 -14.78 13.96
N ARG A 47 14.18 -15.04 15.24
CA ARG A 47 15.02 -15.78 16.19
C ARG A 47 15.19 -17.22 15.76
N LYS A 48 14.11 -17.86 15.27
CA LYS A 48 14.18 -19.21 14.70
C LYS A 48 15.16 -19.24 13.50
N ARG A 49 15.02 -18.29 12.56
CA ARG A 49 15.89 -18.20 11.40
C ARG A 49 17.35 -17.95 11.78
N ALA A 50 17.58 -17.06 12.76
CA ALA A 50 18.94 -16.81 13.27
C ALA A 50 19.56 -18.05 13.93
N CYS A 51 18.80 -18.85 14.68
CA CYS A 51 19.27 -20.12 15.21
C CYS A 51 19.63 -21.12 14.10
N GLU A 52 18.80 -21.25 13.08
CA GLU A 52 19.09 -22.12 11.92
C GLU A 52 20.39 -21.69 11.22
N LEU A 53 20.58 -20.40 10.95
CA LEU A 53 21.80 -19.85 10.35
C LEU A 53 23.03 -19.98 11.28
N ALA A 54 22.84 -19.93 12.58
CA ALA A 54 23.89 -20.12 13.56
C ALA A 54 24.24 -21.60 13.82
N GLY A 55 23.48 -22.56 13.25
CA GLY A 55 23.70 -23.99 13.41
C GLY A 55 23.12 -24.58 14.71
N PHE A 56 22.17 -23.92 15.36
CA PHE A 56 21.50 -24.46 16.52
C PHE A 56 20.35 -25.38 16.11
N GLU A 57 20.28 -26.57 16.69
CA GLU A 57 19.22 -27.55 16.46
C GLU A 57 17.94 -27.25 17.26
N THR A 58 18.04 -26.45 18.31
CA THR A 58 16.95 -26.16 19.24
C THR A 58 16.75 -24.65 19.40
N LEU A 59 15.50 -24.26 19.65
CA LEU A 59 15.09 -22.87 19.92
C LEU A 59 14.45 -22.79 21.29
N ARG A 60 15.01 -21.97 22.18
CA ARG A 60 14.38 -21.68 23.48
C ARG A 60 13.01 -21.05 23.25
N SER A 61 11.96 -21.67 23.77
CA SER A 61 10.59 -21.26 23.55
C SER A 61 9.77 -21.30 24.83
N GLU A 62 8.79 -20.41 24.94
CA GLU A 62 7.75 -20.38 25.93
C GLU A 62 6.46 -20.93 25.32
N ILE A 63 5.84 -21.88 26.05
CA ILE A 63 4.58 -22.49 25.62
C ILE A 63 3.43 -21.67 26.19
N VAL A 64 2.54 -21.18 25.33
CA VAL A 64 1.33 -20.45 25.72
C VAL A 64 0.09 -21.26 25.36
N ASP A 65 -0.91 -21.21 26.24
CA ASP A 65 -2.22 -21.81 25.98
C ASP A 65 -3.13 -20.83 25.24
N LEU A 66 -3.08 -20.88 23.93
CA LEU A 66 -3.84 -20.00 23.03
C LEU A 66 -4.56 -20.85 21.98
N ASN A 67 -5.80 -20.50 21.69
CA ASN A 67 -6.48 -21.02 20.51
C ASN A 67 -5.90 -20.40 19.23
N ARG A 68 -6.32 -20.90 18.05
CA ARG A 68 -5.79 -20.44 16.75
C ARG A 68 -6.02 -18.95 16.52
N ASP A 69 -7.19 -18.43 16.88
CA ASP A 69 -7.54 -17.03 16.64
C ASP A 69 -6.75 -16.09 17.57
N GLU A 70 -6.60 -16.45 18.84
CA GLU A 70 -5.77 -15.73 19.80
C GLU A 70 -4.30 -15.70 19.37
N ALA A 71 -3.78 -16.83 18.90
CA ALA A 71 -2.42 -16.91 18.39
C ALA A 71 -2.22 -16.04 17.13
N THR A 72 -3.23 -15.98 16.25
CA THR A 72 -3.20 -15.09 15.06
C THR A 72 -3.17 -13.63 15.49
N ILE A 73 -3.98 -13.23 16.45
CA ILE A 73 -4.02 -11.85 16.96
C ILE A 73 -2.66 -11.49 17.56
N LEU A 74 -2.13 -12.32 18.47
CA LEU A 74 -0.83 -12.10 19.12
C LEU A 74 0.31 -12.03 18.08
N MET A 75 0.30 -12.90 17.08
CA MET A 75 1.29 -12.90 16.00
C MET A 75 1.28 -11.57 15.26
N VAL A 76 0.11 -11.07 14.87
CA VAL A 76 -0.04 -9.78 14.17
C VAL A 76 0.44 -8.64 15.07
N GLU A 77 -0.02 -8.56 16.31
CA GLU A 77 0.35 -7.50 17.26
C GLU A 77 1.87 -7.42 17.50
N SER A 78 2.51 -8.57 17.70
CA SER A 78 3.96 -8.64 17.92
C SER A 78 4.78 -8.15 16.72
N ASN A 79 4.23 -8.18 15.51
CA ASN A 79 4.90 -7.75 14.30
C ASN A 79 4.59 -6.29 13.92
N PHE A 80 3.46 -5.73 14.37
CA PHE A 80 3.15 -4.29 14.14
C PHE A 80 4.10 -3.33 14.87
N GLN A 81 4.91 -3.83 15.80
CA GLN A 81 5.94 -3.04 16.48
C GLN A 81 7.24 -2.88 15.67
N ARG A 82 7.32 -3.49 14.48
CA ARG A 82 8.48 -3.32 13.58
C ARG A 82 8.50 -1.92 13.01
N SER A 83 9.70 -1.36 12.83
CA SER A 83 9.90 -0.04 12.21
C SER A 83 9.49 -0.01 10.75
N GLU A 84 9.67 -1.11 10.04
CA GLU A 84 9.33 -1.23 8.62
C GLU A 84 8.46 -2.48 8.38
N ILE A 85 7.27 -2.25 7.83
CA ILE A 85 6.31 -3.28 7.44
C ILE A 85 5.86 -2.96 6.02
N LEU A 86 5.99 -3.93 5.12
CA LEU A 86 5.54 -3.76 3.74
C LEU A 86 4.02 -3.56 3.64
N PRO A 87 3.54 -2.83 2.62
CA PRO A 87 2.10 -2.72 2.35
C PRO A 87 1.39 -4.06 2.23
N SER A 88 2.00 -5.06 1.56
CA SER A 88 1.47 -6.41 1.46
C SER A 88 1.37 -7.10 2.82
N GLU A 89 2.42 -7.00 3.64
CA GLU A 89 2.43 -7.58 4.98
C GLU A 89 1.33 -6.98 5.86
N LYS A 90 1.16 -5.65 5.84
CA LYS A 90 0.05 -4.97 6.52
C LYS A 90 -1.32 -5.44 6.01
N ALA A 91 -1.45 -5.61 4.69
CA ALA A 91 -2.70 -6.04 4.07
C ALA A 91 -3.16 -7.41 4.59
N PHE A 92 -2.29 -8.41 4.53
CA PHE A 92 -2.59 -9.76 5.01
C PHE A 92 -2.72 -9.80 6.53
N ALA A 93 -1.90 -9.08 7.28
CA ALA A 93 -1.98 -9.00 8.74
C ALA A 93 -3.32 -8.42 9.21
N TYR A 94 -3.78 -7.31 8.63
CA TYR A 94 -5.10 -6.75 8.94
C TYR A 94 -6.24 -7.70 8.56
N LYS A 95 -6.17 -8.35 7.40
CA LYS A 95 -7.18 -9.33 6.98
C LYS A 95 -7.26 -10.48 7.99
N MET A 96 -6.14 -11.10 8.32
CA MET A 96 -6.07 -12.23 9.27
C MET A 96 -6.60 -11.83 10.65
N ARG A 97 -6.21 -10.64 11.14
CA ARG A 97 -6.66 -10.15 12.44
C ARG A 97 -8.15 -9.88 12.48
N LEU A 98 -8.69 -9.18 11.46
CA LEU A 98 -10.14 -8.94 11.33
C LEU A 98 -10.94 -10.23 11.29
N GLU A 99 -10.47 -11.24 10.55
CA GLU A 99 -11.12 -12.54 10.45
C GLU A 99 -11.08 -13.30 11.79
N ALA A 100 -9.93 -13.31 12.48
CA ALA A 100 -9.77 -13.95 13.78
C ALA A 100 -10.70 -13.31 14.82
N MET A 101 -10.73 -11.98 14.91
CA MET A 101 -11.60 -11.27 15.84
C MET A 101 -13.09 -11.47 15.54
N LYS A 102 -13.48 -11.51 14.26
CA LYS A 102 -14.87 -11.82 13.85
C LYS A 102 -15.28 -13.24 14.27
N ARG A 103 -14.40 -14.25 14.10
CA ARG A 103 -14.67 -15.62 14.56
C ARG A 103 -14.81 -15.71 16.07
N GLN A 104 -14.01 -14.99 16.84
CA GLN A 104 -14.12 -14.91 18.30
C GLN A 104 -15.42 -14.24 18.75
N ALA A 105 -15.84 -13.16 18.10
CA ALA A 105 -17.08 -12.44 18.40
C ALA A 105 -18.33 -13.28 18.12
N GLY A 106 -18.31 -14.17 17.12
CA GLY A 106 -19.39 -15.09 16.78
C GLY A 106 -19.43 -16.37 17.61
N ARG A 107 -18.44 -16.64 18.49
CA ARG A 107 -18.39 -17.83 19.32
C ARG A 107 -19.12 -17.56 20.63
N PRO A 108 -20.13 -18.37 21.06
CA PRO A 108 -20.78 -18.16 22.34
C PRO A 108 -19.75 -18.32 23.46
N ARG A 109 -19.47 -17.21 24.17
CA ARG A 109 -18.62 -17.22 25.37
C ARG A 109 -19.34 -18.02 26.46
N LYS A 110 -18.75 -19.13 26.90
CA LYS A 110 -19.03 -19.68 28.21
C LYS A 110 -18.45 -18.70 29.24
N GLU A 111 -19.36 -18.03 29.95
CA GLU A 111 -19.12 -17.27 31.17
C GLU A 111 -17.95 -16.26 31.17
N ASN A 112 -18.26 -15.01 30.87
CA ASN A 112 -17.95 -13.88 31.75
C ASN A 112 -18.68 -12.65 31.20
N VAL A 113 -19.68 -12.20 31.93
CA VAL A 113 -20.34 -10.93 31.72
C VAL A 113 -19.32 -9.84 32.08
N SER A 114 -18.63 -9.34 31.08
CA SER A 114 -17.89 -8.08 31.24
C SER A 114 -18.88 -6.95 31.38
N PRO A 115 -18.65 -6.00 32.30
CA PRO A 115 -19.53 -4.85 32.49
C PRO A 115 -19.63 -4.05 31.18
N VAL A 116 -20.78 -3.46 30.97
CA VAL A 116 -21.15 -2.55 29.89
C VAL A 116 -19.98 -1.58 29.55
N GLY A 117 -19.18 -1.95 28.57
CA GLY A 117 -18.13 -1.14 27.97
C GLY A 117 -18.28 -1.25 26.47
N THR A 118 -18.56 -0.14 25.84
CA THR A 118 -18.60 0.15 24.41
C THR A 118 -18.18 -1.01 23.52
N ASN A 119 -19.15 -1.68 22.88
CA ASN A 119 -18.91 -2.63 21.80
C ASN A 119 -18.35 -1.87 20.59
N LEU A 120 -17.07 -1.51 20.66
CA LEU A 120 -16.35 -0.98 19.51
C LEU A 120 -16.34 -2.07 18.43
N ARG A 121 -16.61 -1.67 17.19
CA ARG A 121 -16.48 -2.57 16.05
C ARG A 121 -15.04 -3.06 15.96
N THR A 122 -14.84 -4.26 15.48
CA THR A 122 -13.51 -4.89 15.37
C THR A 122 -12.49 -4.01 14.64
N ASP A 123 -12.92 -3.31 13.59
CA ASP A 123 -12.09 -2.39 12.82
C ASP A 123 -11.72 -1.11 13.61
N GLU A 124 -12.58 -0.67 14.53
CA GLU A 124 -12.32 0.45 15.45
C GLU A 124 -11.30 0.09 16.53
N GLN A 125 -11.37 -1.14 17.05
CA GLN A 125 -10.38 -1.64 18.02
C GLN A 125 -8.99 -1.69 17.40
N ILE A 126 -8.87 -2.25 16.19
CA ILE A 126 -7.60 -2.31 15.46
C ILE A 126 -7.08 -0.89 15.17
N ALA A 127 -7.95 0.04 14.75
CA ALA A 127 -7.58 1.42 14.49
C ALA A 127 -6.99 2.14 15.71
N GLN A 128 -7.57 1.94 16.89
CA GLN A 128 -7.07 2.51 18.14
C GLN A 128 -5.69 1.97 18.53
N GLU A 129 -5.45 0.69 18.30
CA GLU A 129 -4.21 0.03 18.71
C GLU A 129 -3.06 0.28 17.74
N THR A 130 -3.34 0.38 16.44
CA THR A 130 -2.31 0.53 15.39
C THR A 130 -2.06 1.98 14.99
N GLY A 131 -2.96 2.91 15.34
CA GLY A 131 -2.92 4.30 14.92
C GLY A 131 -3.34 4.54 13.46
N ASP A 132 -3.63 3.48 12.70
CA ASP A 132 -4.18 3.59 11.34
C ASP A 132 -5.69 3.87 11.41
N SER A 133 -6.21 4.73 10.53
CA SER A 133 -7.65 4.96 10.47
C SER A 133 -8.40 3.72 9.94
N ARG A 134 -9.68 3.55 10.31
CA ARG A 134 -10.54 2.48 9.76
C ARG A 134 -10.50 2.41 8.24
N ASN A 135 -10.59 3.55 7.58
CA ASN A 135 -10.52 3.63 6.13
C ASN A 135 -9.17 3.14 5.59
N GLN A 136 -8.09 3.43 6.31
CA GLN A 136 -6.75 2.95 5.95
C GLN A 136 -6.65 1.43 6.08
N ILE A 137 -7.16 0.86 7.18
CA ILE A 137 -7.21 -0.60 7.39
C ILE A 137 -7.97 -1.27 6.26
N HIS A 138 -9.17 -0.78 5.89
CA HIS A 138 -9.93 -1.34 4.78
C HIS A 138 -9.21 -1.24 3.44
N ARG A 139 -8.46 -0.14 3.18
CA ARG A 139 -7.63 -0.01 1.98
C ARG A 139 -6.51 -1.05 1.95
N TYR A 140 -5.82 -1.27 3.08
CA TYR A 140 -4.83 -2.34 3.16
C TYR A 140 -5.46 -3.71 2.89
N VAL A 141 -6.54 -4.04 3.59
CA VAL A 141 -7.24 -5.33 3.37
C VAL A 141 -7.64 -5.50 1.91
N ARG A 142 -8.01 -4.42 1.23
CA ARG A 142 -8.38 -4.47 -0.18
C ARG A 142 -7.21 -4.90 -1.09
N LEU A 143 -5.96 -4.56 -0.74
CA LEU A 143 -4.78 -4.98 -1.49
C LEU A 143 -4.61 -6.50 -1.57
N THR A 144 -5.18 -7.27 -0.64
CA THR A 144 -5.11 -8.75 -0.70
C THR A 144 -5.85 -9.36 -1.90
N ASN A 145 -6.58 -8.55 -2.67
CA ASN A 145 -7.23 -8.97 -3.91
C ASN A 145 -6.41 -8.64 -5.16
N LEU A 146 -5.21 -8.10 -5.01
CA LEU A 146 -4.28 -7.90 -6.12
C LEU A 146 -3.57 -9.20 -6.47
N VAL A 147 -3.27 -9.36 -7.77
CA VAL A 147 -2.34 -10.40 -8.21
C VAL A 147 -0.94 -10.15 -7.61
N PRO A 148 -0.13 -11.21 -7.41
CA PRO A 148 1.16 -11.09 -6.73
C PRO A 148 2.07 -10.03 -7.34
N GLU A 149 2.10 -9.90 -8.65
CA GLU A 149 2.95 -8.97 -9.40
C GLU A 149 2.58 -7.50 -9.09
N LEU A 150 1.28 -7.16 -9.09
CA LEU A 150 0.83 -5.82 -8.71
C LEU A 150 1.11 -5.52 -7.24
N LEU A 151 0.97 -6.51 -6.38
CA LEU A 151 1.26 -6.36 -4.97
C LEU A 151 2.75 -6.11 -4.72
N GLU A 152 3.63 -6.75 -5.50
CA GLU A 152 5.07 -6.49 -5.47
C GLU A 152 5.40 -5.07 -5.92
N PHE A 153 4.78 -4.56 -6.98
CA PHE A 153 4.93 -3.15 -7.40
C PHE A 153 4.47 -2.16 -6.32
N VAL A 154 3.50 -2.54 -5.49
CA VAL A 154 3.09 -1.72 -4.33
C VAL A 154 4.15 -1.76 -3.24
N ASP A 155 4.73 -2.92 -2.94
CA ASP A 155 5.79 -3.09 -1.94
C ASP A 155 7.07 -2.33 -2.34
N GLU A 156 7.41 -2.33 -3.63
CA GLU A 156 8.51 -1.54 -4.21
C GLU A 156 8.22 -0.04 -4.28
N GLY A 157 6.99 0.38 -4.03
CA GLY A 157 6.57 1.77 -4.11
C GLY A 157 6.39 2.31 -5.54
N ARG A 158 6.46 1.46 -6.57
CA ARG A 158 6.18 1.78 -7.97
C ARG A 158 4.71 2.17 -8.16
N ILE A 159 3.81 1.44 -7.53
CA ILE A 159 2.38 1.77 -7.48
C ILE A 159 2.01 2.29 -6.10
N LYS A 160 1.38 3.48 -6.05
CA LYS A 160 0.92 4.08 -4.79
C LYS A 160 -0.36 3.42 -4.29
N MET A 161 -0.64 3.55 -2.99
CA MET A 161 -1.81 2.96 -2.33
C MET A 161 -3.14 3.23 -3.04
N ARG A 162 -3.39 4.47 -3.49
CA ARG A 162 -4.68 4.82 -4.12
C ARG A 162 -4.90 4.10 -5.46
N PRO A 163 -3.99 4.16 -6.43
CA PRO A 163 -4.09 3.36 -7.66
C PRO A 163 -4.25 1.86 -7.38
N ALA A 164 -3.46 1.31 -6.45
CA ALA A 164 -3.51 -0.10 -6.09
C ALA A 164 -4.89 -0.54 -5.56
N VAL A 165 -5.54 0.29 -4.74
CA VAL A 165 -6.90 0.02 -4.25
C VAL A 165 -7.90 0.02 -5.41
N GLU A 166 -7.79 0.92 -6.38
CA GLU A 166 -8.67 0.93 -7.54
C GLU A 166 -8.46 -0.33 -8.41
N LEU A 167 -7.22 -0.74 -8.66
CA LEU A 167 -6.89 -1.96 -9.41
C LEU A 167 -7.42 -3.23 -8.72
N SER A 168 -7.46 -3.27 -7.40
CA SER A 168 -7.98 -4.40 -6.64
C SER A 168 -9.49 -4.68 -6.81
N TYR A 169 -10.21 -3.83 -7.53
CA TYR A 169 -11.61 -4.05 -7.91
C TYR A 169 -11.77 -4.74 -9.25
N LEU A 170 -10.70 -4.86 -10.04
CA LEU A 170 -10.66 -5.60 -11.28
C LEU A 170 -10.55 -7.12 -11.00
N ASP A 171 -10.98 -7.95 -11.93
CA ASP A 171 -10.69 -9.37 -11.89
C ASP A 171 -9.21 -9.68 -12.18
N GLU A 172 -8.82 -10.93 -11.97
CA GLU A 172 -7.42 -11.34 -12.12
C GLU A 172 -6.90 -11.18 -13.55
N ASP A 173 -7.75 -11.42 -14.56
CA ASP A 173 -7.35 -11.34 -15.96
C ASP A 173 -7.07 -9.88 -16.35
N CYS A 174 -7.97 -8.96 -16.04
CA CYS A 174 -7.74 -7.53 -16.23
C CYS A 174 -6.54 -7.00 -15.44
N GLN A 175 -6.29 -7.52 -14.23
CA GLN A 175 -5.10 -7.15 -13.46
C GLN A 175 -3.82 -7.61 -14.13
N ARG A 176 -3.78 -8.82 -14.74
CA ARG A 176 -2.64 -9.31 -15.51
C ARG A 176 -2.41 -8.48 -16.76
N ASP A 177 -3.48 -8.12 -17.48
CA ASP A 177 -3.36 -7.19 -18.62
C ASP A 177 -2.71 -5.86 -18.21
N VAL A 178 -3.04 -5.34 -17.03
CA VAL A 178 -2.39 -4.13 -16.49
C VAL A 178 -0.91 -4.38 -16.17
N VAL A 179 -0.54 -5.56 -15.67
CA VAL A 179 0.88 -5.93 -15.44
C VAL A 179 1.63 -5.94 -16.77
N ASP A 180 1.08 -6.61 -17.79
CA ASP A 180 1.69 -6.69 -19.11
C ASP A 180 1.90 -5.29 -19.72
N GLU A 181 0.94 -4.38 -19.56
CA GLU A 181 1.07 -2.99 -20.01
C GLU A 181 2.11 -2.18 -19.21
N ILE A 182 2.26 -2.45 -17.91
CA ILE A 182 3.31 -1.82 -17.10
C ILE A 182 4.69 -2.25 -17.58
N ASP A 183 4.86 -3.54 -17.87
CA ASP A 183 6.14 -4.11 -18.33
C ASP A 183 6.47 -3.66 -19.77
N LEU A 184 5.45 -3.54 -20.63
CA LEU A 184 5.62 -3.05 -22.01
C LEU A 184 6.04 -1.59 -22.06
N ASN A 185 5.45 -0.73 -21.24
CA ASN A 185 5.62 0.71 -21.29
C ASN A 185 6.61 1.26 -20.24
N ASP A 186 7.12 0.41 -19.34
CA ASP A 186 7.91 0.79 -18.14
C ASP A 186 7.23 1.95 -17.36
N ALA A 187 5.91 1.92 -17.28
CA ALA A 187 5.11 3.01 -16.72
C ALA A 187 3.90 2.50 -15.93
N THR A 188 3.84 2.82 -14.65
CA THR A 188 2.71 2.46 -13.77
C THR A 188 1.52 3.39 -13.98
N PRO A 189 0.27 2.91 -13.85
CA PRO A 189 -0.92 3.73 -14.04
C PRO A 189 -1.04 4.83 -12.97
N SER A 190 -1.54 5.99 -13.37
CA SER A 190 -1.92 7.06 -12.45
C SER A 190 -3.24 6.72 -11.76
N HIS A 191 -3.54 7.43 -10.65
CA HIS A 191 -4.80 7.24 -9.94
C HIS A 191 -6.04 7.53 -10.80
N ASP A 192 -5.98 8.53 -11.68
CA ASP A 192 -7.07 8.85 -12.61
C ASP A 192 -7.28 7.73 -13.64
N GLN A 193 -6.20 7.20 -14.21
CA GLN A 193 -6.25 6.06 -15.12
C GLN A 193 -6.89 4.83 -14.45
N THR A 194 -6.51 4.52 -13.20
CA THR A 194 -7.08 3.38 -12.48
C THR A 194 -8.57 3.56 -12.13
N ILE A 195 -9.01 4.78 -11.81
CA ILE A 195 -10.45 5.09 -11.64
C ILE A 195 -11.21 4.83 -12.93
N ARG A 196 -10.67 5.25 -14.09
CA ARG A 196 -11.29 5.05 -15.38
C ARG A 196 -11.36 3.57 -15.76
N MET A 197 -10.26 2.81 -15.53
CA MET A 197 -10.26 1.36 -15.73
C MET A 197 -11.35 0.68 -14.90
N ARG A 198 -11.45 1.02 -13.60
CA ARG A 198 -12.51 0.49 -12.73
C ARG A 198 -13.90 0.85 -13.22
N LYS A 199 -14.10 2.08 -13.73
CA LYS A 199 -15.40 2.48 -14.30
C LYS A 199 -15.74 1.65 -15.52
N LEU A 200 -14.82 1.50 -16.48
CA LEU A 200 -14.99 0.65 -17.65
C LEU A 200 -15.25 -0.81 -17.28
N PHE A 201 -14.57 -1.33 -16.26
CA PHE A 201 -14.80 -2.67 -15.73
C PHE A 201 -16.22 -2.85 -15.20
N ASN A 202 -16.72 -1.90 -14.41
CA ASN A 202 -18.09 -1.95 -13.90
C ASN A 202 -19.14 -1.84 -14.99
N GLU A 203 -18.82 -1.22 -16.11
CA GLU A 203 -19.68 -1.10 -17.32
C GLU A 203 -19.56 -2.32 -18.24
N GLY A 204 -18.66 -3.28 -17.94
CA GLY A 204 -18.39 -4.46 -18.77
C GLY A 204 -17.64 -4.16 -20.07
N ASN A 205 -16.97 -3.01 -20.13
CA ASN A 205 -16.29 -2.49 -21.30
C ASN A 205 -14.75 -2.44 -21.18
N LEU A 206 -14.18 -2.99 -20.11
CA LEU A 206 -12.74 -3.05 -19.92
C LEU A 206 -12.15 -4.23 -20.70
N THR A 207 -11.61 -3.96 -21.89
CA THR A 207 -10.87 -4.92 -22.70
C THR A 207 -9.37 -4.60 -22.63
N THR A 208 -8.53 -5.54 -23.09
CA THR A 208 -7.07 -5.34 -23.17
C THR A 208 -6.73 -4.09 -23.98
N GLU A 209 -7.45 -3.84 -25.12
CA GLU A 209 -7.27 -2.64 -25.94
C GLU A 209 -7.66 -1.36 -25.18
N ALA A 210 -8.70 -1.42 -24.34
CA ALA A 210 -9.12 -0.28 -23.52
C ALA A 210 -8.08 0.03 -22.44
N ILE A 211 -7.47 -1.01 -21.82
CA ILE A 211 -6.37 -0.85 -20.86
C ILE A 211 -5.17 -0.20 -21.54
N HIS A 212 -4.76 -0.72 -22.72
CA HIS A 212 -3.69 -0.14 -23.52
C HIS A 212 -3.96 1.33 -23.87
N ALA A 213 -5.16 1.66 -24.34
CA ALA A 213 -5.54 3.03 -24.67
C ALA A 213 -5.44 3.97 -23.47
N VAL A 214 -5.93 3.55 -22.28
CA VAL A 214 -5.87 4.32 -21.05
C VAL A 214 -4.42 4.49 -20.58
N MET A 215 -3.58 3.45 -20.68
CA MET A 215 -2.18 3.49 -20.25
C MET A 215 -1.29 4.35 -21.16
N SER A 216 -1.59 4.37 -22.47
CA SER A 216 -0.84 5.14 -23.49
C SER A 216 -1.14 6.64 -23.47
N GLU A 217 -2.14 7.11 -22.71
CA GLU A 217 -2.42 8.53 -22.60
C GLU A 217 -1.33 9.28 -21.84
N GLU A 218 -0.98 10.48 -22.34
CA GLU A 218 -0.08 11.39 -21.63
C GLU A 218 -0.62 11.73 -20.23
N LYS A 219 0.17 11.43 -19.22
CA LYS A 219 -0.20 11.75 -17.84
C LYS A 219 -0.19 13.27 -17.61
N PRO A 220 -1.10 13.82 -16.80
CA PRO A 220 -1.16 15.26 -16.51
C PRO A 220 0.15 15.87 -16.00
N ASN A 221 1.00 15.08 -15.32
CA ASN A 221 2.31 15.52 -14.85
C ASN A 221 3.41 15.46 -15.93
N GLN A 222 3.17 14.82 -17.07
CA GLN A 222 4.09 14.80 -18.22
C GLN A 222 3.84 15.96 -19.17
N LYS A 223 2.68 16.63 -19.04
CA LYS A 223 2.40 17.86 -19.79
C LYS A 223 3.32 18.96 -19.27
N GLU A 224 4.04 19.57 -20.19
CA GLU A 224 4.92 20.70 -19.90
C GLU A 224 4.09 21.83 -19.25
N LYS A 225 4.38 22.14 -18.00
CA LYS A 225 3.70 23.20 -17.26
C LYS A 225 4.59 24.41 -17.21
N ILE A 226 4.21 25.46 -17.89
CA ILE A 226 4.85 26.76 -17.74
C ILE A 226 4.29 27.42 -16.48
N VAL A 227 5.10 27.45 -15.40
CA VAL A 227 4.73 28.11 -14.14
C VAL A 227 5.25 29.53 -14.17
N LEU A 228 4.35 30.49 -14.29
CA LEU A 228 4.69 31.91 -14.18
C LEU A 228 4.50 32.38 -12.73
N ARG A 229 5.44 33.20 -12.23
CA ARG A 229 5.27 33.83 -10.91
C ARG A 229 4.06 34.75 -10.91
N GLY A 230 3.01 34.36 -10.19
CA GLY A 230 1.72 35.05 -10.16
C GLY A 230 1.83 36.55 -9.86
N ASP A 231 2.71 36.94 -8.94
CA ASP A 231 2.94 38.36 -8.56
C ASP A 231 3.43 39.21 -9.74
N ARG A 232 4.37 38.69 -10.54
CA ARG A 232 4.89 39.40 -11.72
C ARG A 232 3.87 39.48 -12.84
N VAL A 233 3.15 38.42 -13.09
CA VAL A 233 2.12 38.38 -14.14
C VAL A 233 0.95 39.29 -13.76
N ARG A 234 0.53 39.26 -12.49
CA ARG A 234 -0.59 40.09 -11.98
C ARG A 234 -0.33 41.60 -12.12
N GLN A 235 0.92 42.03 -11.96
CA GLN A 235 1.30 43.45 -12.16
C GLN A 235 1.14 43.92 -13.60
N LEU A 236 1.22 43.00 -14.57
CA LEU A 236 1.10 43.29 -16.01
C LEU A 236 -0.35 43.20 -16.50
N ILE A 237 -1.25 42.64 -15.72
CA ILE A 237 -2.65 42.48 -16.08
C ILE A 237 -3.46 43.68 -15.59
N PRO A 238 -4.27 44.29 -16.46
CA PRO A 238 -5.17 45.38 -16.07
C PRO A 238 -6.09 45.01 -14.90
N LYS A 239 -6.31 45.94 -13.97
CA LYS A 239 -7.10 45.70 -12.75
C LYS A 239 -8.57 45.31 -13.01
N ASN A 240 -9.10 45.62 -14.18
CA ASN A 240 -10.46 45.31 -14.60
C ASN A 240 -10.63 43.85 -15.11
N ILE A 241 -9.54 43.07 -15.25
CA ILE A 241 -9.60 41.65 -15.65
C ILE A 241 -9.78 40.77 -14.41
N PRO A 242 -10.88 40.02 -14.30
CA PRO A 242 -11.11 39.11 -13.17
C PRO A 242 -10.12 37.92 -13.22
N VAL A 243 -9.88 37.31 -12.06
CA VAL A 243 -8.94 36.18 -11.91
C VAL A 243 -9.29 35.02 -12.84
N SER A 244 -10.58 34.74 -13.05
CA SER A 244 -11.05 33.68 -13.95
C SER A 244 -10.71 33.89 -15.45
N GLN A 245 -10.43 35.11 -15.86
CA GLN A 245 -10.08 35.46 -17.25
C GLN A 245 -8.60 35.79 -17.45
N THR A 246 -7.80 35.62 -16.40
CA THR A 246 -6.36 35.95 -16.43
C THR A 246 -5.60 35.13 -17.45
N GLU A 247 -5.86 33.82 -17.54
CA GLU A 247 -5.21 32.90 -18.48
C GLU A 247 -5.51 33.29 -19.92
N ASP A 248 -6.77 33.53 -20.24
CA ASP A 248 -7.23 33.95 -21.58
C ASP A 248 -6.62 35.27 -22.00
N PHE A 249 -6.51 36.21 -21.06
CA PHE A 249 -5.85 37.49 -21.32
C PHE A 249 -4.36 37.32 -21.63
N VAL A 250 -3.65 36.51 -20.85
CA VAL A 250 -2.20 36.24 -21.04
C VAL A 250 -1.97 35.54 -22.37
N CYS A 251 -2.78 34.54 -22.73
CA CYS A 251 -2.69 33.87 -24.04
C CYS A 251 -2.87 34.84 -25.21
N LYS A 252 -3.91 35.70 -25.19
CA LYS A 252 -4.13 36.69 -26.20
C LYS A 252 -3.02 37.75 -26.31
N ALA A 253 -2.45 38.15 -25.17
CA ALA A 253 -1.33 39.07 -25.16
C ALA A 253 -0.07 38.46 -25.79
N LEU A 254 0.20 37.18 -25.53
CA LEU A 254 1.32 36.44 -26.13
C LEU A 254 1.12 36.24 -27.67
N GLU A 255 -0.08 35.91 -28.09
CA GLU A 255 -0.41 35.84 -29.52
C GLU A 255 -0.17 37.15 -30.26
N HIS A 256 -0.63 38.24 -29.65
CA HIS A 256 -0.42 39.59 -30.20
C HIS A 256 1.07 39.94 -30.26
N TYR A 257 1.82 39.64 -29.20
CA TYR A 257 3.25 39.89 -29.16
C TYR A 257 4.01 39.06 -30.19
N ASN A 258 3.67 37.80 -30.37
CA ASN A 258 4.24 36.94 -31.42
C ASN A 258 3.98 37.48 -32.83
N LYS A 259 2.77 37.96 -33.07
CA LYS A 259 2.44 38.61 -34.36
C LYS A 259 3.27 39.89 -34.56
N PHE A 260 3.44 40.68 -33.53
CA PHE A 260 4.30 41.87 -33.57
C PHE A 260 5.76 41.52 -33.89
N LEU A 261 6.33 40.51 -33.28
CA LEU A 261 7.70 40.04 -33.53
C LEU A 261 7.86 39.57 -35.01
N ARG A 262 6.91 38.82 -35.55
CA ARG A 262 6.93 38.37 -36.94
C ARG A 262 6.92 39.54 -37.89
N ASN A 263 6.02 40.51 -37.70
CA ASN A 263 5.93 41.71 -38.55
C ASN A 263 7.18 42.58 -38.44
N ARG A 264 7.86 42.60 -37.28
CA ARG A 264 9.14 43.31 -37.10
C ARG A 264 10.25 42.60 -37.87
N ALA A 265 10.38 41.28 -37.74
CA ALA A 265 11.38 40.50 -38.48
C ALA A 265 11.24 40.65 -40.00
N GLU A 266 10.00 40.72 -40.53
CA GLU A 266 9.73 40.96 -41.96
C GLU A 266 10.12 42.38 -42.42
N ARG A 267 10.03 43.39 -41.52
CA ARG A 267 10.48 44.76 -41.83
C ARG A 267 12.00 44.88 -41.82
N ASP A 268 12.65 44.21 -40.87
CA ASP A 268 14.12 44.25 -40.72
C ASP A 268 14.85 43.40 -41.78
N SER A 269 14.10 42.53 -42.52
CA SER A 269 14.58 41.71 -43.63
C SER A 269 14.38 42.38 -45.04
N ARG A 270 13.72 43.54 -45.08
CA ARG A 270 13.58 44.37 -46.29
C ARG A 270 14.52 45.54 -46.28
#